data_e8011dd0994e7c3c8d3e27884f785536
#
_entry.id   e8011dd0994e7c3c8d3e27884f785536
#
_cell.length_a   1.000
_cell.length_b   1.000
_cell.length_c   1.000
_cell.angle_alpha   90.00
_cell.angle_beta   90.00
_cell.angle_gamma   90.00
#
_symmetry.space_group_name_H-M   'P 1'
#
loop_
_entity.id
_entity.type
_entity.pdbx_description
1 polymer ?
#
loop_
_entity_poly.entity_id
_entity_poly.type
_entity_poly.pdbx_seq_one_letter_code
_entity_poly.pdbx_strand_id
1 'polypeptide(L)'
;SKHDACQTISNGSEIKDKIALIERGDCSFVDKLRRAQQVGAIAVIVMNRNDGSQENWSSAPITMGGSDFDDISIPSVMISASNGNRLKSRLSNNETVNVSLSLETLASAGRTVSPGIFYINDVVVRDNNGTSEVIIAAGVSSHRDDTNHLFGVDDYGIWKSTDNALSWDKIPFNIDGSAYSYQPMDLELAPDNKLWASTTRNHTGSGGGTILVANSDITAFSVKHTITYNDGADTARRTELEIASNGDIYALAAENPVTIIKSTNQFATAPTPLTLPNDADGNIEADDFTRGQSFYDLMIESDPNNPETIYAGGIDLFKSTTGAENATANPWEQFTHWYNGFGQQFAHADQHNMAFGNYDSSKKIFGNDGGIYFSQSNGSAEEISSRNFNYVTSQFYTIGVAPSEMFKDLNKQITGRDLSSWTTRNKVVAGMTDVFLAGAQDNGTQFQTDRENKIT
;
A
#
# COMPACT_ATOMS: atom_id res chain seq x y z
N SER A 1 -30.82 18.00 -16.03
CA SER A 1 -31.34 16.64 -16.23
C SER A 1 -30.44 15.65 -15.55
N LYS A 2 -30.99 14.71 -14.81
CA LYS A 2 -30.20 13.61 -14.21
C LYS A 2 -29.80 12.63 -15.31
N HIS A 3 -28.51 12.29 -15.38
CA HIS A 3 -27.97 11.31 -16.32
C HIS A 3 -27.92 9.89 -15.71
N ASP A 4 -28.91 9.56 -14.86
CA ASP A 4 -28.93 8.35 -14.04
C ASP A 4 -29.77 7.19 -14.61
N ALA A 5 -30.40 7.39 -15.78
CA ALA A 5 -31.30 6.44 -16.41
C ALA A 5 -32.42 5.87 -15.51
N CYS A 6 -32.83 6.63 -14.47
CA CYS A 6 -33.95 6.26 -13.61
C CYS A 6 -35.31 6.58 -14.24
N GLN A 7 -35.32 7.40 -15.28
CA GLN A 7 -36.48 7.73 -16.11
C GLN A 7 -36.25 7.25 -17.54
N THR A 8 -37.27 7.43 -18.40
CA THR A 8 -37.14 7.15 -19.84
C THR A 8 -35.96 7.91 -20.43
N ILE A 9 -35.08 7.22 -21.14
CA ILE A 9 -33.91 7.80 -21.77
C ILE A 9 -34.35 8.61 -22.99
N SER A 10 -34.18 9.93 -22.94
CA SER A 10 -34.64 10.86 -23.99
C SER A 10 -33.73 10.89 -25.22
N ASN A 11 -32.42 10.57 -25.06
CA ASN A 11 -31.42 10.56 -26.13
C ASN A 11 -31.11 9.13 -26.61
N GLY A 12 -32.06 8.22 -26.56
CA GLY A 12 -31.88 6.81 -26.94
C GLY A 12 -31.32 6.60 -28.37
N SER A 13 -31.71 7.46 -29.32
CA SER A 13 -31.18 7.39 -30.69
C SER A 13 -29.68 7.69 -30.78
N GLU A 14 -29.13 8.47 -29.87
CA GLU A 14 -27.69 8.76 -29.80
C GLU A 14 -26.90 7.64 -29.11
N ILE A 15 -27.57 6.85 -28.26
CA ILE A 15 -27.00 5.75 -27.48
C ILE A 15 -26.98 4.45 -28.30
N LYS A 16 -27.91 4.31 -29.23
CA LYS A 16 -28.03 3.10 -30.05
C LYS A 16 -26.70 2.74 -30.70
N ASP A 17 -26.31 1.46 -30.57
CA ASP A 17 -25.07 0.86 -31.09
C ASP A 17 -23.79 1.46 -30.45
N LYS A 18 -23.92 2.08 -29.23
CA LYS A 18 -22.81 2.65 -28.47
C LYS A 18 -22.82 2.18 -27.02
N ILE A 19 -21.75 2.49 -26.30
CA ILE A 19 -21.64 2.28 -24.86
C ILE A 19 -22.33 3.44 -24.15
N ALA A 20 -23.31 3.16 -23.29
CA ALA A 20 -23.97 4.18 -22.50
C ALA A 20 -23.16 4.53 -21.25
N LEU A 21 -22.87 5.81 -21.03
CA LEU A 21 -22.31 6.31 -19.76
C LEU A 21 -23.47 6.82 -18.87
N ILE A 22 -23.65 6.19 -17.71
CA ILE A 22 -24.79 6.45 -16.81
C ILE A 22 -24.27 6.77 -15.42
N GLU A 23 -24.85 7.75 -14.77
CA GLU A 23 -24.55 8.07 -13.36
C GLU A 23 -25.25 7.10 -12.41
N ARG A 24 -24.56 6.71 -11.33
CA ARG A 24 -25.23 6.11 -10.16
C ARG A 24 -26.27 7.07 -9.62
N GLY A 25 -27.44 6.59 -9.21
CA GLY A 25 -28.53 7.47 -8.73
C GLY A 25 -29.70 6.66 -8.15
N ASP A 26 -30.86 7.25 -8.18
CA ASP A 26 -32.01 6.99 -7.35
C ASP A 26 -32.75 5.66 -7.62
N CYS A 27 -32.38 4.87 -8.64
CA CYS A 27 -32.98 3.58 -8.94
C CYS A 27 -31.93 2.44 -9.00
N SER A 28 -32.41 1.20 -9.05
CA SER A 28 -31.56 0.01 -9.08
C SER A 28 -30.62 -0.01 -10.29
N PHE A 29 -29.47 -0.67 -10.16
CA PHE A 29 -28.57 -0.86 -11.30
C PHE A 29 -29.26 -1.65 -12.41
N VAL A 30 -30.03 -2.68 -12.06
CA VAL A 30 -30.79 -3.50 -13.00
C VAL A 30 -31.72 -2.66 -13.86
N ASP A 31 -32.45 -1.72 -13.28
CA ASP A 31 -33.33 -0.80 -14.01
C ASP A 31 -32.59 0.11 -14.99
N LYS A 32 -31.42 0.60 -14.58
CA LYS A 32 -30.55 1.43 -15.43
C LYS A 32 -30.07 0.65 -16.65
N LEU A 33 -29.55 -0.56 -16.42
CA LEU A 33 -29.03 -1.44 -17.48
C LEU A 33 -30.14 -1.84 -18.43
N ARG A 34 -31.31 -2.24 -17.90
CA ARG A 34 -32.48 -2.63 -18.71
C ARG A 34 -32.92 -1.48 -19.63
N ARG A 35 -33.02 -0.25 -19.12
CA ARG A 35 -33.39 0.92 -19.94
C ARG A 35 -32.35 1.26 -20.99
N ALA A 36 -31.06 1.15 -20.67
CA ALA A 36 -30.01 1.35 -21.65
C ALA A 36 -30.06 0.30 -22.77
N GLN A 37 -30.27 -0.97 -22.41
CA GLN A 37 -30.43 -2.07 -23.38
C GLN A 37 -31.66 -1.84 -24.28
N GLN A 38 -32.79 -1.42 -23.71
CA GLN A 38 -34.00 -1.13 -24.44
C GLN A 38 -33.86 -0.05 -25.52
N VAL A 39 -32.97 0.92 -25.33
CA VAL A 39 -32.67 1.95 -26.34
C VAL A 39 -31.52 1.55 -27.28
N GLY A 40 -31.02 0.32 -27.16
CA GLY A 40 -30.02 -0.25 -28.06
C GLY A 40 -28.57 0.03 -27.68
N ALA A 41 -28.27 0.29 -26.44
CA ALA A 41 -26.89 0.30 -25.97
C ALA A 41 -26.26 -1.09 -26.12
N ILE A 42 -24.98 -1.16 -26.50
CA ILE A 42 -24.21 -2.39 -26.61
C ILE A 42 -23.47 -2.77 -25.33
N ALA A 43 -23.27 -1.80 -24.44
CA ALA A 43 -22.70 -1.95 -23.11
C ALA A 43 -23.04 -0.75 -22.24
N VAL A 44 -22.80 -0.85 -20.93
CA VAL A 44 -23.02 0.24 -19.98
C VAL A 44 -21.80 0.45 -19.10
N ILE A 45 -21.38 1.70 -19.00
CA ILE A 45 -20.45 2.17 -17.95
C ILE A 45 -21.27 2.97 -16.93
N VAL A 46 -21.33 2.48 -15.71
CA VAL A 46 -21.93 3.23 -14.60
C VAL A 46 -20.82 3.99 -13.88
N MET A 47 -20.91 5.31 -13.82
CA MET A 47 -20.00 6.11 -13.00
C MET A 47 -20.56 6.31 -11.60
N ASN A 48 -19.72 6.13 -10.60
CA ASN A 48 -20.10 6.41 -9.24
C ASN A 48 -20.28 7.93 -9.02
N ARG A 49 -20.93 8.35 -7.94
CA ARG A 49 -21.18 9.77 -7.61
C ARG A 49 -20.41 10.17 -6.37
N ASN A 50 -19.95 11.41 -6.37
CA ASN A 50 -19.39 12.08 -5.21
C ASN A 50 -19.88 13.53 -5.22
N ASP A 51 -21.18 13.70 -5.12
CA ASP A 51 -21.83 15.02 -5.19
C ASP A 51 -22.38 15.51 -3.84
N GLY A 52 -22.03 14.80 -2.76
CA GLY A 52 -22.49 15.13 -1.40
C GLY A 52 -23.97 14.83 -1.16
N SER A 53 -24.68 14.23 -2.12
CA SER A 53 -26.12 13.92 -1.98
C SER A 53 -26.41 12.80 -0.99
N GLN A 54 -25.37 12.05 -0.60
CA GLN A 54 -25.41 11.03 0.47
C GLN A 54 -24.06 11.07 1.20
N GLU A 55 -24.07 11.25 2.50
CA GLU A 55 -22.87 11.43 3.34
C GLU A 55 -21.85 10.28 3.26
N ASN A 56 -22.26 9.11 2.82
CA ASN A 56 -21.44 7.90 2.83
C ASN A 56 -21.11 7.33 1.43
N TRP A 57 -21.25 8.09 0.35
CA TRP A 57 -20.92 7.58 -0.98
C TRP A 57 -19.44 7.78 -1.29
N SER A 58 -18.70 6.67 -1.26
CA SER A 58 -17.32 6.64 -1.77
C SER A 58 -17.28 6.99 -3.26
N SER A 59 -16.28 7.77 -3.68
CA SER A 59 -16.02 8.02 -5.10
C SER A 59 -15.51 6.78 -5.85
N ALA A 60 -15.03 5.75 -5.14
CA ALA A 60 -14.54 4.50 -5.70
C ALA A 60 -15.66 3.63 -6.30
N PRO A 61 -15.36 2.76 -7.27
CA PRO A 61 -16.32 1.78 -7.75
C PRO A 61 -16.83 0.87 -6.63
N ILE A 62 -18.09 0.49 -6.71
CA ILE A 62 -18.70 -0.50 -5.81
C ILE A 62 -19.26 -1.67 -6.63
N THR A 63 -19.51 -2.80 -5.97
CA THR A 63 -20.22 -3.92 -6.62
C THR A 63 -21.64 -3.51 -6.97
N MET A 64 -22.01 -3.69 -8.23
CA MET A 64 -23.37 -3.48 -8.69
C MET A 64 -24.20 -4.74 -8.41
N GLY A 65 -25.05 -4.67 -7.40
CA GLY A 65 -25.98 -5.74 -7.04
C GLY A 65 -27.37 -5.52 -7.63
N GLY A 66 -28.16 -6.59 -7.67
CA GLY A 66 -29.58 -6.55 -8.09
C GLY A 66 -30.15 -7.95 -8.20
N SER A 67 -31.48 -8.03 -8.26
CA SER A 67 -32.26 -9.24 -8.59
C SER A 67 -32.96 -9.05 -9.93
N ASP A 68 -33.44 -10.12 -10.54
CA ASP A 68 -34.21 -10.10 -11.80
C ASP A 68 -33.45 -9.50 -12.99
N PHE A 69 -32.22 -9.93 -13.20
CA PHE A 69 -31.35 -9.45 -14.30
C PHE A 69 -31.22 -10.44 -15.49
N ASP A 70 -32.03 -11.50 -15.52
CA ASP A 70 -31.95 -12.54 -16.53
C ASP A 70 -32.24 -12.03 -17.96
N ASP A 71 -32.93 -10.89 -18.08
CA ASP A 71 -33.23 -10.23 -19.35
C ASP A 71 -32.12 -9.25 -19.82
N ILE A 72 -31.06 -9.06 -19.02
CA ILE A 72 -29.96 -8.16 -19.35
C ILE A 72 -28.83 -8.97 -19.99
N SER A 73 -28.59 -8.70 -21.27
CA SER A 73 -27.56 -9.38 -22.06
C SER A 73 -26.33 -8.53 -22.41
N ILE A 74 -26.37 -7.22 -22.11
CA ILE A 74 -25.26 -6.32 -22.39
C ILE A 74 -24.27 -6.26 -21.21
N PRO A 75 -22.96 -6.22 -21.47
CA PRO A 75 -21.96 -6.10 -20.41
C PRO A 75 -22.06 -4.75 -19.71
N SER A 76 -21.72 -4.75 -18.41
CA SER A 76 -21.72 -3.52 -17.61
C SER A 76 -20.57 -3.50 -16.62
N VAL A 77 -20.00 -2.32 -16.41
CA VAL A 77 -18.94 -2.07 -15.43
C VAL A 77 -19.23 -0.79 -14.66
N MET A 78 -18.71 -0.69 -13.43
CA MET A 78 -18.69 0.55 -12.69
C MET A 78 -17.28 1.14 -12.67
N ILE A 79 -17.20 2.45 -12.84
CA ILE A 79 -15.96 3.23 -12.70
C ILE A 79 -16.10 4.26 -11.58
N SER A 80 -14.97 4.78 -11.10
CA SER A 80 -14.95 5.85 -10.09
C SER A 80 -15.64 7.12 -10.57
N ALA A 81 -16.09 7.95 -9.64
CA ALA A 81 -16.67 9.26 -9.95
C ALA A 81 -15.68 10.15 -10.72
N SER A 82 -14.39 10.12 -10.37
CA SER A 82 -13.34 10.90 -11.03
C SER A 82 -13.16 10.48 -12.49
N ASN A 83 -13.03 9.18 -12.77
CA ASN A 83 -12.91 8.66 -14.13
C ASN A 83 -14.18 8.93 -14.96
N GLY A 84 -15.36 8.79 -14.35
CA GLY A 84 -16.62 9.12 -14.99
C GLY A 84 -16.72 10.60 -15.37
N ASN A 85 -16.28 11.50 -14.50
CA ASN A 85 -16.23 12.94 -14.77
C ASN A 85 -15.27 13.30 -15.91
N ARG A 86 -14.12 12.61 -16.01
CA ARG A 86 -13.19 12.77 -17.14
C ARG A 86 -13.85 12.36 -18.45
N LEU A 87 -14.54 11.22 -18.49
CA LEU A 87 -15.28 10.79 -19.69
C LEU A 87 -16.39 11.79 -20.05
N LYS A 88 -17.18 12.26 -19.07
CA LYS A 88 -18.21 13.29 -19.30
C LYS A 88 -17.62 14.57 -19.86
N SER A 89 -16.52 15.05 -19.34
CA SER A 89 -15.85 16.26 -19.84
C SER A 89 -15.42 16.12 -21.30
N ARG A 90 -14.83 14.99 -21.67
CA ARG A 90 -14.43 14.74 -23.07
C ARG A 90 -15.64 14.66 -24.00
N LEU A 91 -16.69 13.95 -23.59
CA LEU A 91 -17.93 13.88 -24.36
C LEU A 91 -18.62 15.25 -24.49
N SER A 92 -18.61 16.08 -23.45
CA SER A 92 -19.15 17.45 -23.48
C SER A 92 -18.36 18.38 -24.43
N ASN A 93 -17.09 18.09 -24.65
CA ASN A 93 -16.24 18.77 -25.64
C ASN A 93 -16.41 18.23 -27.06
N ASN A 94 -17.38 17.36 -27.30
CA ASN A 94 -17.62 16.67 -28.58
C ASN A 94 -16.43 15.80 -29.04
N GLU A 95 -15.63 15.30 -28.11
CA GLU A 95 -14.56 14.36 -28.43
C GLU A 95 -15.12 12.96 -28.68
N THR A 96 -14.58 12.26 -29.67
CA THR A 96 -14.88 10.84 -29.87
C THR A 96 -14.08 10.04 -28.83
N VAL A 97 -14.78 9.36 -27.92
CA VAL A 97 -14.17 8.50 -26.90
C VAL A 97 -14.41 7.04 -27.30
N ASN A 98 -13.35 6.34 -27.66
CA ASN A 98 -13.39 4.90 -27.88
C ASN A 98 -13.04 4.16 -26.59
N VAL A 99 -13.87 3.19 -26.20
CA VAL A 99 -13.69 2.37 -25.01
C VAL A 99 -13.73 0.91 -25.44
N SER A 100 -12.80 0.11 -24.94
CA SER A 100 -12.86 -1.35 -25.04
C SER A 100 -13.30 -1.92 -23.70
N LEU A 101 -14.36 -2.70 -23.68
CA LEU A 101 -14.76 -3.55 -22.55
C LEU A 101 -14.39 -4.98 -22.93
N SER A 102 -13.25 -5.46 -22.43
CA SER A 102 -12.89 -6.87 -22.54
C SER A 102 -13.19 -7.56 -21.22
N LEU A 103 -14.05 -8.54 -21.25
CA LEU A 103 -14.05 -9.60 -20.24
C LEU A 103 -12.96 -10.56 -20.68
N GLU A 104 -11.79 -10.47 -20.11
CA GLU A 104 -10.89 -11.60 -20.16
C GLU A 104 -11.59 -12.75 -19.43
N THR A 105 -12.02 -13.72 -20.18
CA THR A 105 -12.63 -14.92 -19.63
C THR A 105 -11.52 -15.78 -19.04
N LEU A 106 -11.09 -15.46 -17.83
CA LEU A 106 -10.32 -16.36 -17.00
C LEU A 106 -11.05 -17.70 -16.82
N ALA A 107 -12.36 -17.72 -17.04
CA ALA A 107 -13.18 -18.92 -17.13
C ALA A 107 -12.74 -19.88 -18.24
N SER A 108 -12.19 -19.41 -19.36
CA SER A 108 -11.65 -20.27 -20.43
C SER A 108 -10.38 -21.01 -20.03
N ALA A 109 -9.70 -20.57 -18.97
CA ALA A 109 -8.53 -21.21 -18.39
C ALA A 109 -8.86 -22.07 -17.14
N GLY A 110 -10.14 -22.25 -16.81
CA GLY A 110 -10.58 -22.98 -15.61
C GLY A 110 -10.28 -22.23 -14.30
N ARG A 111 -10.13 -20.91 -14.37
CA ARG A 111 -9.81 -20.06 -13.20
C ARG A 111 -11.04 -19.33 -12.73
N THR A 112 -11.30 -19.37 -11.43
CA THR A 112 -12.29 -18.52 -10.76
C THR A 112 -11.63 -17.18 -10.42
N VAL A 113 -12.28 -16.07 -10.73
CA VAL A 113 -11.73 -14.73 -10.47
C VAL A 113 -11.94 -14.37 -8.99
N SER A 114 -10.85 -14.19 -8.26
CA SER A 114 -10.86 -13.49 -6.97
C SER A 114 -10.33 -12.08 -7.19
N PRO A 115 -10.97 -11.03 -6.63
CA PRO A 115 -10.40 -9.71 -6.69
C PRO A 115 -9.08 -9.69 -5.93
N GLY A 116 -8.01 -9.26 -6.59
CA GLY A 116 -6.77 -8.90 -5.97
C GLY A 116 -6.87 -7.54 -5.28
N ILE A 117 -6.03 -7.29 -4.31
CA ILE A 117 -5.84 -5.97 -3.71
C ILE A 117 -4.64 -5.34 -4.40
N PHE A 118 -4.86 -4.17 -5.01
CA PHE A 118 -3.76 -3.36 -5.53
C PHE A 118 -3.26 -2.42 -4.43
N TYR A 119 -1.96 -2.30 -4.32
CA TYR A 119 -1.29 -1.39 -3.39
C TYR A 119 -0.06 -0.77 -4.05
N ILE A 120 0.36 0.36 -3.53
CA ILE A 120 1.60 1.01 -3.92
C ILE A 120 2.63 0.66 -2.85
N ASN A 121 3.69 -0.02 -3.24
CA ASN A 121 4.79 -0.36 -2.36
C ASN A 121 5.70 0.84 -2.15
N ASP A 122 5.97 1.57 -3.24
CA ASP A 122 6.85 2.71 -3.16
C ASP A 122 6.57 3.75 -4.23
N VAL A 123 7.03 4.99 -3.98
CA VAL A 123 6.87 6.17 -4.84
C VAL A 123 8.15 6.98 -4.87
N VAL A 124 8.71 7.16 -6.06
CA VAL A 124 9.88 7.99 -6.28
C VAL A 124 9.56 9.17 -7.18
N VAL A 125 10.11 10.33 -6.87
CA VAL A 125 10.02 11.52 -7.72
C VAL A 125 11.41 11.89 -8.21
N ARG A 126 11.59 11.98 -9.53
CA ARG A 126 12.86 12.32 -10.18
C ARG A 126 12.72 13.59 -11.00
N ASP A 127 13.72 14.47 -10.94
CA ASP A 127 13.89 15.52 -11.94
C ASP A 127 14.65 14.96 -13.14
N ASN A 128 14.03 15.04 -14.30
CA ASN A 128 14.66 14.70 -15.58
C ASN A 128 14.73 15.94 -16.47
N ASN A 129 15.81 16.71 -16.31
CA ASN A 129 16.05 17.93 -17.07
C ASN A 129 14.90 18.96 -16.99
N GLY A 130 14.36 19.17 -15.81
CA GLY A 130 13.27 20.10 -15.55
C GLY A 130 11.88 19.50 -15.74
N THR A 131 11.77 18.23 -16.09
CA THR A 131 10.51 17.48 -16.09
C THR A 131 10.44 16.64 -14.82
N SER A 132 9.42 16.86 -14.00
CA SER A 132 9.15 16.01 -12.84
C SER A 132 8.54 14.68 -13.30
N GLU A 133 9.24 13.60 -13.04
CA GLU A 133 8.75 12.22 -13.26
C GLU A 133 8.35 11.62 -11.92
N VAL A 134 7.11 11.11 -11.83
CA VAL A 134 6.64 10.32 -10.70
C VAL A 134 6.61 8.87 -11.09
N ILE A 135 7.30 8.02 -10.36
CA ILE A 135 7.39 6.59 -10.61
C ILE A 135 6.80 5.86 -9.41
N ILE A 136 5.96 4.85 -9.66
CA ILE A 136 5.36 4.04 -8.61
C ILE A 136 5.65 2.55 -8.82
N ALA A 137 5.88 1.86 -7.72
CA ALA A 137 5.92 0.41 -7.64
C ALA A 137 4.53 -0.10 -7.24
N ALA A 138 3.77 -0.63 -8.20
CA ALA A 138 2.44 -1.16 -7.95
C ALA A 138 2.48 -2.68 -7.76
N GLY A 139 2.00 -3.15 -6.62
CA GLY A 139 1.87 -4.56 -6.29
C GLY A 139 0.42 -5.04 -6.30
N VAL A 140 0.25 -6.36 -6.25
CA VAL A 140 -1.03 -7.02 -6.11
C VAL A 140 -0.92 -8.18 -5.13
N SER A 141 -1.90 -8.34 -4.26
CA SER A 141 -2.06 -9.54 -3.44
C SER A 141 -3.45 -10.14 -3.62
N SER A 142 -3.56 -11.46 -3.46
CA SER A 142 -4.86 -12.13 -3.42
C SER A 142 -5.36 -12.24 -1.99
N HIS A 143 -6.68 -12.23 -1.80
CA HIS A 143 -7.32 -12.48 -0.51
C HIS A 143 -7.18 -13.93 -0.01
N ARG A 144 -6.67 -14.84 -0.85
CA ARG A 144 -6.54 -16.26 -0.54
C ARG A 144 -5.19 -16.76 -1.03
N ASP A 145 -4.69 -17.79 -0.39
CA ASP A 145 -3.48 -18.53 -0.80
C ASP A 145 -3.62 -19.23 -2.17
N ASP A 146 -4.69 -18.96 -2.90
CA ASP A 146 -4.96 -19.55 -4.19
C ASP A 146 -4.52 -18.62 -5.31
N THR A 147 -3.29 -18.80 -5.74
CA THR A 147 -2.63 -18.06 -6.82
C THR A 147 -3.30 -18.22 -8.20
N ASN A 148 -4.30 -19.09 -8.33
CA ASN A 148 -4.99 -19.34 -9.59
C ASN A 148 -6.17 -18.38 -9.85
N HIS A 149 -6.45 -17.47 -8.93
CA HIS A 149 -7.69 -16.70 -8.91
C HIS A 149 -7.47 -15.18 -8.85
N LEU A 150 -6.40 -14.65 -9.44
CA LEU A 150 -6.11 -13.22 -9.41
C LEU A 150 -6.81 -12.44 -10.51
N PHE A 151 -7.48 -11.37 -10.12
CA PHE A 151 -8.00 -10.34 -11.01
C PHE A 151 -6.97 -9.21 -11.14
N GLY A 152 -6.75 -8.73 -12.38
CA GLY A 152 -5.85 -7.60 -12.62
C GLY A 152 -4.35 -7.93 -12.52
N VAL A 153 -3.97 -9.18 -12.75
CA VAL A 153 -2.55 -9.62 -12.72
C VAL A 153 -1.64 -8.90 -13.70
N ASP A 154 -2.20 -8.30 -14.74
CA ASP A 154 -1.44 -7.56 -15.75
C ASP A 154 -1.26 -6.07 -15.36
N ASP A 155 -1.90 -5.61 -14.30
CA ASP A 155 -1.90 -4.19 -13.92
C ASP A 155 -0.83 -3.84 -12.89
N TYR A 156 -0.28 -4.81 -12.14
CA TYR A 156 0.87 -4.55 -11.28
C TYR A 156 2.16 -4.37 -12.09
N GLY A 157 3.14 -3.70 -11.51
CA GLY A 157 4.41 -3.39 -12.15
C GLY A 157 4.84 -1.95 -11.89
N ILE A 158 5.73 -1.43 -12.71
CA ILE A 158 6.21 -0.05 -12.61
C ILE A 158 5.41 0.86 -13.53
N TRP A 159 4.95 1.99 -12.99
CA TRP A 159 4.22 3.00 -13.73
C TRP A 159 4.90 4.35 -13.58
N LYS A 160 4.95 5.11 -14.66
CA LYS A 160 5.56 6.44 -14.71
C LYS A 160 4.57 7.49 -15.19
N SER A 161 4.58 8.65 -14.54
CA SER A 161 3.87 9.86 -14.95
C SER A 161 4.87 11.00 -15.17
N THR A 162 4.60 11.81 -16.19
CA THR A 162 5.37 13.04 -16.52
C THR A 162 4.48 14.28 -16.49
N ASP A 163 3.24 14.17 -16.03
CA ASP A 163 2.22 15.20 -16.03
C ASP A 163 1.57 15.43 -14.65
N ASN A 164 2.36 15.32 -13.59
CA ASN A 164 1.92 15.45 -12.19
C ASN A 164 0.86 14.41 -11.80
N ALA A 165 1.08 13.16 -12.16
CA ALA A 165 0.21 12.02 -11.87
C ALA A 165 -1.21 12.11 -12.49
N LEU A 166 -1.39 12.90 -13.54
CA LEU A 166 -2.66 12.99 -14.27
C LEU A 166 -2.86 11.80 -15.21
N SER A 167 -1.77 11.29 -15.78
CA SER A 167 -1.77 10.06 -16.58
C SER A 167 -0.54 9.22 -16.27
N TRP A 168 -0.62 7.93 -16.60
CA TRP A 168 0.39 6.94 -16.25
C TRP A 168 0.68 6.04 -17.44
N ASP A 169 1.97 5.82 -17.69
CA ASP A 169 2.46 4.83 -18.64
C ASP A 169 3.07 3.66 -17.88
N LYS A 170 2.65 2.44 -18.23
CA LYS A 170 3.24 1.22 -17.66
C LYS A 170 4.57 0.94 -18.33
N ILE A 171 5.61 0.77 -17.53
CA ILE A 171 6.96 0.45 -18.00
C ILE A 171 7.12 -1.08 -18.09
N PRO A 172 7.67 -1.61 -19.19
CA PRO A 172 7.97 -3.04 -19.30
C PRO A 172 8.85 -3.53 -18.14
N PHE A 173 8.33 -4.51 -17.40
CA PHE A 173 8.97 -5.06 -16.20
C PHE A 173 8.79 -6.58 -16.12
N ASN A 174 8.91 -7.23 -17.29
CA ASN A 174 8.59 -8.64 -17.42
C ASN A 174 9.78 -9.53 -17.03
N ILE A 175 9.46 -10.66 -16.40
CA ILE A 175 10.42 -11.74 -16.14
C ILE A 175 10.83 -12.35 -17.48
N ASP A 176 12.13 -12.51 -17.72
CA ASP A 176 12.65 -13.08 -18.95
C ASP A 176 12.03 -14.45 -19.26
N GLY A 177 11.46 -14.58 -20.47
CA GLY A 177 10.79 -15.81 -20.91
C GLY A 177 9.42 -16.08 -20.27
N SER A 178 8.90 -15.16 -19.45
CA SER A 178 7.59 -15.27 -18.81
C SER A 178 6.58 -14.29 -19.42
N ALA A 179 5.31 -14.67 -19.41
CA ALA A 179 4.19 -13.75 -19.68
C ALA A 179 3.88 -12.80 -18.53
N TYR A 180 4.48 -13.02 -17.36
CA TYR A 180 4.19 -12.26 -16.14
C TYR A 180 5.26 -11.21 -15.85
N SER A 181 4.82 -10.06 -15.32
CA SER A 181 5.70 -9.02 -14.82
C SER A 181 6.40 -9.45 -13.53
N TYR A 182 7.56 -8.85 -13.25
CA TYR A 182 8.06 -8.77 -11.88
C TYR A 182 7.06 -8.01 -11.02
N GLN A 183 6.97 -8.37 -9.75
CA GLN A 183 6.25 -7.57 -8.77
C GLN A 183 7.25 -6.65 -8.06
N PRO A 184 7.24 -5.33 -8.35
CA PRO A 184 8.20 -4.42 -7.73
C PRO A 184 7.90 -4.27 -6.24
N MET A 185 8.97 -4.08 -5.46
CA MET A 185 8.87 -3.91 -4.02
C MET A 185 9.33 -2.51 -3.61
N ASP A 186 10.53 -2.14 -3.99
CA ASP A 186 11.17 -0.91 -3.58
C ASP A 186 11.82 -0.20 -4.77
N LEU A 187 11.90 1.14 -4.73
CA LEU A 187 12.43 2.01 -5.77
C LEU A 187 13.43 2.99 -5.18
N GLU A 188 14.67 2.99 -5.68
CA GLU A 188 15.70 3.88 -5.21
C GLU A 188 16.34 4.73 -6.29
N LEU A 189 16.57 6.00 -6.00
CA LEU A 189 17.34 6.90 -6.85
C LEU A 189 18.78 6.97 -6.41
N ALA A 190 19.66 6.46 -7.28
CA ALA A 190 21.10 6.60 -7.08
C ALA A 190 21.56 8.06 -7.19
N PRO A 191 22.71 8.44 -6.59
CA PRO A 191 23.30 9.78 -6.74
C PRO A 191 23.56 10.19 -8.18
N ASP A 192 23.70 9.23 -9.11
CA ASP A 192 23.84 9.47 -10.55
C ASP A 192 22.48 9.58 -11.28
N ASN A 193 21.38 9.72 -10.52
CA ASN A 193 20.00 9.85 -11.01
C ASN A 193 19.46 8.64 -11.77
N LYS A 194 20.08 7.46 -11.61
CA LYS A 194 19.52 6.21 -12.11
C LYS A 194 18.49 5.66 -11.13
N LEU A 195 17.40 5.17 -11.65
CA LEU A 195 16.38 4.45 -10.88
C LEU A 195 16.76 2.97 -10.77
N TRP A 196 16.76 2.48 -9.55
CA TRP A 196 16.87 1.08 -9.22
C TRP A 196 15.55 0.56 -8.69
N ALA A 197 15.32 -0.72 -8.82
CA ALA A 197 14.13 -1.40 -8.32
C ALA A 197 14.49 -2.75 -7.74
N SER A 198 13.82 -3.10 -6.66
CA SER A 198 13.80 -4.48 -6.15
C SER A 198 12.45 -5.13 -6.37
N THR A 199 12.38 -6.43 -6.10
CA THR A 199 11.16 -7.21 -6.32
C THR A 199 10.79 -8.08 -5.13
N THR A 200 9.51 -8.39 -5.05
CA THR A 200 9.00 -9.53 -4.28
C THR A 200 8.50 -10.61 -5.24
N ARG A 201 8.21 -11.82 -4.73
CA ARG A 201 7.59 -12.86 -5.55
C ARG A 201 6.21 -12.41 -6.03
N ASN A 202 5.95 -12.57 -7.31
CA ASN A 202 4.63 -12.32 -7.89
C ASN A 202 3.64 -13.43 -7.50
N HIS A 203 2.41 -13.31 -7.98
CA HIS A 203 1.35 -14.28 -7.72
C HIS A 203 1.64 -15.71 -8.19
N THR A 204 2.63 -15.92 -9.06
CA THR A 204 3.08 -17.27 -9.47
C THR A 204 4.19 -17.81 -8.58
N GLY A 205 4.63 -17.05 -7.57
CA GLY A 205 5.75 -17.38 -6.71
C GLY A 205 7.13 -17.12 -7.34
N SER A 206 7.19 -16.37 -8.44
CA SER A 206 8.41 -16.14 -9.21
C SER A 206 8.89 -14.70 -9.15
N GLY A 207 10.15 -14.47 -9.50
CA GLY A 207 10.72 -13.14 -9.75
C GLY A 207 11.06 -12.32 -8.51
N GLY A 208 10.97 -12.88 -7.30
CA GLY A 208 11.41 -12.20 -6.09
C GLY A 208 12.95 -12.12 -5.98
N GLY A 209 13.44 -11.28 -5.05
CA GLY A 209 14.88 -11.13 -4.80
C GLY A 209 15.67 -10.49 -5.94
N THR A 210 15.00 -9.98 -6.96
CA THR A 210 15.68 -9.46 -8.17
C THR A 210 15.90 -7.97 -8.04
N ILE A 211 17.12 -7.54 -8.35
CA ILE A 211 17.55 -6.14 -8.35
C ILE A 211 17.76 -5.72 -9.80
N LEU A 212 17.10 -4.64 -10.20
CA LEU A 212 17.10 -4.13 -11.56
C LEU A 212 17.48 -2.66 -11.58
N VAL A 213 18.02 -2.21 -12.72
CA VAL A 213 18.28 -0.80 -12.97
C VAL A 213 17.57 -0.37 -14.25
N ALA A 214 16.96 0.81 -14.22
CA ALA A 214 16.35 1.41 -15.38
C ALA A 214 17.41 2.01 -16.31
N ASN A 215 17.07 2.09 -17.61
CA ASN A 215 17.77 2.99 -18.53
C ASN A 215 17.48 4.47 -18.18
N SER A 216 18.23 5.40 -18.79
CA SER A 216 18.14 6.85 -18.49
C SER A 216 16.73 7.41 -18.56
N ASP A 217 15.93 6.93 -19.50
CA ASP A 217 14.59 7.45 -19.78
C ASP A 217 13.47 6.69 -19.03
N ILE A 218 13.84 5.71 -18.21
CA ILE A 218 12.92 4.82 -17.51
C ILE A 218 11.86 4.26 -18.48
N THR A 219 12.32 3.61 -19.51
CA THR A 219 11.48 2.90 -20.48
C THR A 219 11.70 1.40 -20.49
N ALA A 220 12.76 0.93 -19.82
CA ALA A 220 13.12 -0.47 -19.68
C ALA A 220 14.02 -0.67 -18.46
N PHE A 221 13.97 -1.86 -17.90
CA PHE A 221 14.82 -2.31 -16.81
C PHE A 221 15.72 -3.45 -17.24
N SER A 222 16.91 -3.56 -16.64
CA SER A 222 17.82 -4.68 -16.79
C SER A 222 18.18 -5.26 -15.44
N VAL A 223 18.16 -6.59 -15.35
CA VAL A 223 18.54 -7.34 -14.14
C VAL A 223 20.03 -7.14 -13.88
N LYS A 224 20.37 -6.85 -12.63
CA LYS A 224 21.73 -6.71 -12.14
C LYS A 224 22.14 -7.85 -11.21
N HIS A 225 21.24 -8.27 -10.35
CA HIS A 225 21.48 -9.35 -9.41
C HIS A 225 20.16 -10.01 -9.02
N THR A 226 20.25 -11.28 -8.60
CA THR A 226 19.13 -12.00 -8.00
C THR A 226 19.63 -12.67 -6.73
N ILE A 227 18.98 -12.35 -5.61
CA ILE A 227 19.28 -12.99 -4.32
C ILE A 227 18.57 -14.34 -4.30
N THR A 228 19.35 -15.39 -4.11
CA THR A 228 18.88 -16.78 -4.06
C THR A 228 19.27 -17.42 -2.75
N TYR A 229 18.53 -18.44 -2.34
CA TYR A 229 18.79 -19.28 -1.18
C TYR A 229 18.57 -20.77 -1.54
N ASN A 230 18.74 -21.68 -0.58
CA ASN A 230 18.65 -23.11 -0.83
C ASN A 230 19.55 -23.55 -2.00
N ASP A 231 20.83 -23.16 -1.98
CA ASP A 231 21.82 -23.45 -3.03
C ASP A 231 21.37 -22.99 -4.44
N GLY A 232 20.60 -21.91 -4.51
CA GLY A 232 20.11 -21.33 -5.75
C GLY A 232 18.80 -21.93 -6.29
N ALA A 233 18.17 -22.83 -5.52
CA ALA A 233 16.90 -23.45 -5.93
C ALA A 233 15.72 -22.48 -5.85
N ASP A 234 15.80 -21.50 -4.95
CA ASP A 234 14.75 -20.53 -4.71
C ASP A 234 15.28 -19.09 -4.80
N THR A 235 14.41 -18.14 -5.15
CA THR A 235 14.71 -16.70 -5.07
C THR A 235 14.11 -16.10 -3.81
N ALA A 236 14.70 -15.02 -3.31
CA ALA A 236 14.18 -14.27 -2.17
C ALA A 236 12.76 -13.78 -2.40
N ARG A 237 12.09 -13.40 -1.32
CA ARG A 237 10.72 -12.87 -1.38
C ARG A 237 10.76 -11.35 -1.51
N ARG A 238 10.30 -10.63 -0.48
CA ARG A 238 10.42 -9.18 -0.34
C ARG A 238 11.88 -8.77 -0.28
N THR A 239 12.25 -7.70 -0.97
CA THR A 239 13.62 -7.17 -0.97
C THR A 239 13.55 -5.66 -0.91
N GLU A 240 14.19 -5.07 0.10
CA GLU A 240 14.38 -3.64 0.26
C GLU A 240 15.75 -3.24 -0.26
N LEU A 241 15.86 -2.09 -0.88
CA LEU A 241 17.09 -1.50 -1.39
C LEU A 241 17.44 -0.23 -0.62
N GLU A 242 18.71 0.07 -0.58
CA GLU A 242 19.23 1.37 -0.21
C GLU A 242 20.43 1.69 -1.07
N ILE A 243 20.51 2.92 -1.58
CA ILE A 243 21.64 3.41 -2.35
C ILE A 243 22.30 4.56 -1.61
N ALA A 244 23.35 4.25 -0.90
CA ALA A 244 24.09 5.22 -0.10
C ALA A 244 24.69 6.36 -0.94
N SER A 245 24.97 7.48 -0.30
CA SER A 245 25.45 8.70 -0.96
C SER A 245 26.78 8.54 -1.74
N ASN A 246 27.56 7.51 -1.44
CA ASN A 246 28.77 7.13 -2.18
C ASN A 246 28.50 6.18 -3.38
N GLY A 247 27.26 5.76 -3.58
CA GLY A 247 26.82 4.85 -4.64
C GLY A 247 26.92 3.36 -4.29
N ASP A 248 27.26 3.01 -3.05
CA ASP A 248 27.15 1.63 -2.56
C ASP A 248 25.69 1.24 -2.49
N ILE A 249 25.38 0.00 -2.89
CA ILE A 249 24.02 -0.52 -2.91
C ILE A 249 23.91 -1.60 -1.84
N TYR A 250 22.98 -1.40 -0.93
CA TYR A 250 22.57 -2.39 0.05
C TYR A 250 21.27 -3.03 -0.37
N ALA A 251 21.11 -4.32 -0.13
CA ALA A 251 19.85 -5.03 -0.31
C ALA A 251 19.59 -5.94 0.88
N LEU A 252 18.38 -5.79 1.45
CA LEU A 252 17.90 -6.59 2.57
C LEU A 252 16.73 -7.44 2.09
N ALA A 253 16.90 -8.76 2.11
CA ALA A 253 15.94 -9.69 1.53
C ALA A 253 15.26 -10.57 2.59
N ALA A 254 13.95 -10.69 2.46
CA ALA A 254 13.11 -11.54 3.29
C ALA A 254 13.35 -13.01 2.96
N GLU A 255 14.10 -13.66 3.81
CA GLU A 255 14.36 -15.09 3.81
C GLU A 255 14.33 -15.64 5.24
N ASN A 256 14.61 -16.89 5.42
CA ASN A 256 14.83 -17.49 6.73
C ASN A 256 16.15 -18.25 6.73
N PRO A 257 17.22 -17.66 7.31
CA PRO A 257 17.32 -16.29 7.85
C PRO A 257 17.26 -15.23 6.75
N VAL A 258 16.98 -13.97 7.13
CA VAL A 258 17.10 -12.81 6.22
C VAL A 258 18.52 -12.66 5.69
N THR A 259 18.68 -11.97 4.59
CA THR A 259 20.00 -11.76 3.98
C THR A 259 20.22 -10.26 3.74
N ILE A 260 21.37 -9.74 4.15
CA ILE A 260 21.85 -8.41 3.77
C ILE A 260 23.08 -8.56 2.89
N ILE A 261 23.11 -7.87 1.76
CA ILE A 261 24.25 -7.83 0.84
C ILE A 261 24.63 -6.40 0.52
N LYS A 262 25.92 -6.18 0.21
CA LYS A 262 26.46 -4.89 -0.24
C LYS A 262 27.16 -5.04 -1.58
N SER A 263 26.89 -4.13 -2.50
CA SER A 263 27.63 -3.99 -3.76
C SER A 263 28.23 -2.60 -3.87
N THR A 264 29.55 -2.52 -4.05
CA THR A 264 30.29 -1.26 -4.25
C THR A 264 30.54 -0.92 -5.72
N ASN A 265 30.00 -1.72 -6.65
CA ASN A 265 30.27 -1.61 -8.09
C ASN A 265 29.06 -1.94 -8.96
N GLN A 266 27.84 -1.66 -8.45
CA GLN A 266 26.59 -1.90 -9.16
C GLN A 266 26.42 -3.35 -9.64
N PHE A 267 26.84 -4.30 -8.80
CA PHE A 267 26.79 -5.74 -9.07
C PHE A 267 27.64 -6.19 -10.29
N ALA A 268 28.69 -5.45 -10.63
CA ALA A 268 29.64 -5.90 -11.66
C ALA A 268 30.43 -7.14 -11.22
N THR A 269 30.56 -7.34 -9.91
CA THR A 269 31.07 -8.56 -9.26
C THR A 269 30.04 -9.05 -8.24
N ALA A 270 30.23 -10.26 -7.70
CA ALA A 270 29.38 -10.78 -6.63
C ALA A 270 29.37 -9.79 -5.44
N PRO A 271 28.19 -9.51 -4.87
CA PRO A 271 28.09 -8.66 -3.69
C PRO A 271 28.67 -9.33 -2.45
N THR A 272 29.00 -8.53 -1.46
CA THR A 272 29.49 -8.99 -0.16
C THR A 272 28.31 -9.26 0.78
N PRO A 273 28.16 -10.48 1.31
CA PRO A 273 27.23 -10.73 2.41
C PRO A 273 27.65 -9.98 3.67
N LEU A 274 26.70 -9.37 4.37
CA LEU A 274 26.95 -8.62 5.59
C LEU A 274 26.48 -9.39 6.82
N THR A 275 27.06 -9.04 7.97
CA THR A 275 26.59 -9.54 9.28
C THR A 275 25.18 -9.03 9.55
N LEU A 276 24.31 -9.87 10.13
CA LEU A 276 22.95 -9.51 10.50
C LEU A 276 22.90 -8.85 11.88
N PRO A 277 21.91 -7.98 12.13
CA PRO A 277 21.60 -7.48 13.46
C PRO A 277 21.33 -8.62 14.45
N ASN A 278 21.73 -8.42 15.70
CA ASN A 278 21.46 -9.34 16.79
C ASN A 278 20.46 -8.70 17.76
N ASP A 279 19.28 -9.28 17.85
CA ASP A 279 18.25 -8.89 18.81
C ASP A 279 18.70 -9.20 20.24
N ALA A 280 18.52 -8.22 21.15
CA ALA A 280 18.94 -8.36 22.56
C ALA A 280 17.96 -9.18 23.41
N ASP A 281 16.77 -9.51 22.90
CA ASP A 281 15.78 -10.27 23.64
C ASP A 281 16.19 -11.72 23.82
N GLY A 282 15.92 -12.25 25.02
CA GLY A 282 16.20 -13.65 25.33
C GLY A 282 15.34 -14.63 24.50
N ASN A 283 15.96 -15.73 24.07
CA ASN A 283 15.37 -16.77 23.24
C ASN A 283 15.05 -16.39 21.79
N ILE A 284 15.61 -15.29 21.29
CA ILE A 284 15.67 -14.98 19.87
C ILE A 284 16.99 -15.47 19.32
N GLU A 285 16.97 -16.10 18.16
CA GLU A 285 18.20 -16.49 17.47
C GLU A 285 18.97 -15.24 17.02
N ALA A 286 20.30 -15.31 17.06
CA ALA A 286 21.15 -14.13 16.89
C ALA A 286 21.05 -13.47 15.51
N ASP A 287 20.48 -14.13 14.53
CA ASP A 287 20.32 -13.68 13.15
C ASP A 287 18.84 -13.48 12.74
N ASP A 288 17.90 -13.60 13.69
CA ASP A 288 16.46 -13.43 13.45
C ASP A 288 15.91 -12.15 14.09
N PHE A 289 16.49 -10.99 13.75
CA PHE A 289 16.03 -9.69 14.24
C PHE A 289 14.63 -9.31 13.74
N THR A 290 14.09 -10.03 12.77
CA THR A 290 12.71 -9.87 12.25
C THR A 290 11.72 -10.85 12.90
N ARG A 291 12.22 -11.82 13.69
CA ARG A 291 11.42 -12.86 14.38
C ARG A 291 10.45 -13.58 13.43
N GLY A 292 10.93 -13.87 12.22
CA GLY A 292 10.16 -14.53 11.17
C GLY A 292 9.11 -13.65 10.50
N GLN A 293 9.07 -12.34 10.77
CA GLN A 293 8.10 -11.39 10.18
C GLN A 293 8.66 -10.57 9.01
N SER A 294 9.83 -10.92 8.48
CA SER A 294 10.49 -10.20 7.36
C SER A 294 9.60 -10.00 6.12
N PHE A 295 8.52 -10.75 5.99
CA PHE A 295 7.53 -10.53 4.94
C PHE A 295 6.71 -9.27 5.15
N TYR A 296 6.64 -8.77 6.38
CA TYR A 296 5.81 -7.65 6.82
C TYR A 296 6.65 -6.41 7.20
N ASP A 297 7.56 -6.55 8.16
CA ASP A 297 8.40 -5.51 8.73
C ASP A 297 9.85 -5.66 8.25
N LEU A 298 10.24 -4.84 7.31
CA LEU A 298 11.59 -4.87 6.75
C LEU A 298 11.93 -3.50 6.17
N MET A 299 13.06 -2.94 6.58
CA MET A 299 13.59 -1.71 6.01
C MET A 299 15.12 -1.66 6.11
N ILE A 300 15.75 -0.95 5.19
CA ILE A 300 17.17 -0.62 5.22
C ILE A 300 17.35 0.81 4.71
N GLU A 301 18.15 1.61 5.42
CA GLU A 301 18.40 3.01 5.09
C GLU A 301 19.82 3.43 5.45
N SER A 302 20.44 4.31 4.68
CA SER A 302 21.75 4.88 4.97
C SER A 302 21.68 6.36 5.37
N ASP A 303 22.60 6.78 6.22
CA ASP A 303 22.76 8.20 6.55
C ASP A 303 23.25 8.99 5.32
N PRO A 304 22.52 10.00 4.84
CA PRO A 304 22.88 10.74 3.63
C PRO A 304 24.23 11.47 3.73
N ASN A 305 24.71 11.75 4.95
CA ASN A 305 25.99 12.41 5.19
C ASN A 305 27.13 11.44 5.55
N ASN A 306 26.80 10.18 5.86
CA ASN A 306 27.79 9.16 6.19
C ASN A 306 27.36 7.79 5.65
N PRO A 307 27.80 7.41 4.44
CA PRO A 307 27.36 6.19 3.76
C PRO A 307 27.72 4.89 4.50
N GLU A 308 28.62 4.95 5.49
CA GLU A 308 28.95 3.81 6.34
C GLU A 308 28.02 3.70 7.57
N THR A 309 27.15 4.67 7.78
CA THR A 309 26.09 4.58 8.81
C THR A 309 24.82 4.09 8.15
N ILE A 310 24.40 2.88 8.48
CA ILE A 310 23.20 2.24 7.95
C ILE A 310 22.29 1.81 9.09
N TYR A 311 21.00 1.78 8.79
CA TYR A 311 19.96 1.31 9.69
C TYR A 311 19.24 0.13 9.04
N ALA A 312 18.92 -0.88 9.83
CA ALA A 312 18.07 -1.99 9.42
C ALA A 312 16.91 -2.11 10.42
N GLY A 313 15.73 -2.34 9.91
CA GLY A 313 14.51 -2.52 10.72
C GLY A 313 13.87 -3.86 10.48
N GLY A 314 13.36 -4.42 11.52
CA GLY A 314 12.49 -5.57 11.65
C GLY A 314 11.54 -5.25 12.79
N ILE A 315 11.50 -6.08 13.84
CA ILE A 315 10.75 -5.75 15.07
C ILE A 315 11.28 -4.44 15.66
N ASP A 316 12.58 -4.29 15.80
CA ASP A 316 13.25 -3.09 16.26
C ASP A 316 14.12 -2.46 15.17
N LEU A 317 14.64 -1.27 15.42
CA LEU A 317 15.67 -0.65 14.60
C LEU A 317 17.06 -0.98 15.13
N PHE A 318 17.96 -1.23 14.19
CA PHE A 318 19.39 -1.47 14.43
C PHE A 318 20.21 -0.50 13.62
N LYS A 319 21.37 -0.12 14.14
CA LYS A 319 22.29 0.85 13.54
C LYS A 319 23.68 0.25 13.44
N SER A 320 24.32 0.42 12.30
CA SER A 320 25.75 0.18 12.12
C SER A 320 26.43 1.47 11.66
N THR A 321 27.67 1.70 12.10
CA THR A 321 28.49 2.84 11.68
C THR A 321 29.71 2.41 10.85
N THR A 322 29.75 1.17 10.41
CA THR A 322 30.85 0.54 9.66
C THR A 322 30.38 -0.13 8.37
N GLY A 323 29.24 0.28 7.83
CA GLY A 323 28.63 -0.40 6.67
C GLY A 323 28.29 -1.87 6.93
N ALA A 324 28.13 -2.26 8.20
CA ALA A 324 27.95 -3.64 8.65
C ALA A 324 29.08 -4.62 8.27
N GLU A 325 30.28 -4.12 8.00
CA GLU A 325 31.44 -4.89 7.51
C GLU A 325 32.40 -5.31 8.61
N ASN A 326 32.01 -5.64 9.80
CA ASN A 326 32.97 -6.05 10.82
C ASN A 326 32.91 -7.55 11.08
N ALA A 327 34.04 -8.25 10.80
CA ALA A 327 34.14 -9.70 10.96
C ALA A 327 34.47 -10.17 12.40
N THR A 328 34.87 -9.29 13.33
CA THR A 328 35.36 -9.67 14.66
C THR A 328 34.37 -9.43 15.79
N ALA A 329 33.39 -8.56 15.58
CA ALA A 329 32.29 -8.30 16.52
C ALA A 329 31.03 -7.98 15.71
N ASN A 330 29.85 -8.12 16.31
CA ASN A 330 28.64 -7.71 15.62
C ASN A 330 28.68 -6.20 15.38
N PRO A 331 28.62 -5.72 14.12
CA PRO A 331 28.74 -4.31 13.78
C PRO A 331 27.44 -3.51 14.05
N TRP A 332 26.40 -4.17 14.51
CA TRP A 332 25.09 -3.59 14.73
C TRP A 332 24.88 -3.28 16.22
N GLU A 333 24.32 -2.12 16.49
CA GLU A 333 23.80 -1.71 17.77
C GLU A 333 22.27 -1.67 17.68
N GLN A 334 21.57 -2.26 18.63
CA GLN A 334 20.11 -2.13 18.72
C GLN A 334 19.76 -0.72 19.10
N PHE A 335 19.09 0.00 18.19
CA PHE A 335 18.82 1.43 18.28
C PHE A 335 17.53 1.74 19.04
N THR A 336 16.49 0.90 18.83
CA THR A 336 15.23 0.98 19.57
C THR A 336 14.94 -0.31 20.29
N HIS A 337 13.95 -0.26 21.18
CA HIS A 337 13.36 -1.46 21.77
C HIS A 337 11.85 -1.27 21.93
N TRP A 338 11.09 -2.26 21.50
CA TRP A 338 9.63 -2.20 21.45
C TRP A 338 8.94 -2.19 22.81
N TYR A 339 9.67 -2.43 23.90
CA TYR A 339 9.19 -2.23 25.27
C TYR A 339 10.30 -1.70 26.18
N ASN A 340 9.91 -1.06 27.28
CA ASN A 340 10.84 -0.39 28.19
C ASN A 340 11.61 -1.37 29.07
N GLY A 341 12.83 -1.01 29.47
CA GLY A 341 13.59 -1.72 30.49
C GLY A 341 14.94 -2.31 30.05
N PHE A 342 15.35 -2.10 28.81
CA PHE A 342 16.56 -2.69 28.21
C PHE A 342 17.70 -1.69 27.96
N GLY A 343 17.49 -0.43 28.30
CA GLY A 343 18.50 0.61 28.12
C GLY A 343 18.42 1.35 26.78
N GLN A 344 17.81 0.76 25.77
CA GLN A 344 17.49 1.42 24.51
C GLN A 344 16.24 2.29 24.66
N GLN A 345 16.03 3.18 23.70
CA GLN A 345 14.85 4.02 23.66
C GLN A 345 13.63 3.26 23.11
N PHE A 346 12.48 3.56 23.64
CA PHE A 346 11.23 2.95 23.19
C PHE A 346 10.81 3.48 21.82
N ALA A 347 10.51 2.58 20.90
CA ALA A 347 9.63 2.77 19.75
C ALA A 347 8.72 1.55 19.60
N HIS A 348 7.56 1.72 18.99
CA HIS A 348 6.69 0.57 18.72
C HIS A 348 7.38 -0.43 17.79
N ALA A 349 6.98 -1.69 17.87
CA ALA A 349 7.48 -2.75 17.01
C ALA A 349 7.11 -2.55 15.52
N ASP A 350 7.70 -3.38 14.68
CA ASP A 350 7.38 -3.59 13.27
C ASP A 350 7.73 -2.36 12.42
N GLN A 351 9.02 -2.22 12.11
CA GLN A 351 9.55 -1.05 11.39
C GLN A 351 9.34 -1.17 9.89
N HIS A 352 8.85 -0.11 9.25
CA HIS A 352 8.48 -0.12 7.83
C HIS A 352 9.32 0.80 6.96
N ASN A 353 9.67 1.98 7.47
CA ASN A 353 10.41 2.97 6.68
C ASN A 353 11.06 4.02 7.59
N MET A 354 12.13 4.66 7.09
CA MET A 354 12.81 5.76 7.74
C MET A 354 13.14 6.85 6.72
N ALA A 355 13.14 8.10 7.16
CA ALA A 355 13.61 9.22 6.36
C ALA A 355 14.43 10.18 7.23
N PHE A 356 15.45 10.77 6.63
CA PHE A 356 16.29 11.75 7.28
C PHE A 356 15.82 13.19 7.02
N GLY A 357 16.14 14.08 7.95
CA GLY A 357 15.97 15.52 7.73
C GLY A 357 16.79 15.99 6.52
N ASN A 358 16.23 16.89 5.73
CA ASN A 358 16.89 17.38 4.53
C ASN A 358 18.27 17.98 4.88
N TYR A 359 19.32 17.30 4.43
CA TYR A 359 20.74 17.62 4.75
C TYR A 359 21.11 17.64 6.24
N ASP A 360 20.27 17.08 7.10
CA ASP A 360 20.48 17.04 8.55
C ASP A 360 20.20 15.62 9.09
N SER A 361 21.20 14.76 9.02
CA SER A 361 21.09 13.37 9.50
C SER A 361 20.99 13.25 11.03
N SER A 362 21.13 14.39 11.77
CA SER A 362 20.82 14.40 13.19
C SER A 362 19.32 14.23 13.47
N LYS A 363 18.46 14.41 12.46
CA LYS A 363 17.01 14.27 12.55
C LYS A 363 16.52 13.14 11.68
N LYS A 364 15.75 12.26 12.26
CA LYS A 364 15.14 11.11 11.57
C LYS A 364 13.68 11.00 11.95
N ILE A 365 12.88 10.57 10.99
CA ILE A 365 11.50 10.18 11.20
C ILE A 365 11.35 8.74 10.72
N PHE A 366 10.63 7.91 11.46
CA PHE A 366 10.39 6.53 11.08
C PHE A 366 8.98 6.09 11.44
N GLY A 367 8.44 5.21 10.62
CA GLY A 367 7.10 4.66 10.72
C GLY A 367 7.14 3.20 11.14
N ASN A 368 6.23 2.85 12.03
CA ASN A 368 5.99 1.49 12.50
C ASN A 368 4.50 1.29 12.80
N ASP A 369 4.11 0.11 13.28
CA ASP A 369 2.71 -0.19 13.59
C ASP A 369 2.11 0.71 14.68
N GLY A 370 2.92 1.33 15.51
CA GLY A 370 2.51 2.34 16.50
C GLY A 370 2.38 3.76 15.95
N GLY A 371 2.66 3.97 14.65
CA GLY A 371 2.56 5.26 13.97
C GLY A 371 3.92 5.89 13.67
N ILE A 372 4.06 7.20 13.91
CA ILE A 372 5.23 7.99 13.54
C ILE A 372 6.08 8.32 14.78
N TYR A 373 7.36 8.08 14.65
CA TYR A 373 8.37 8.42 15.64
C TYR A 373 9.40 9.38 15.05
N PHE A 374 9.92 10.24 15.89
CA PHE A 374 10.97 11.19 15.55
C PHE A 374 12.16 10.97 16.46
N SER A 375 13.33 10.92 15.85
CA SER A 375 14.61 10.86 16.55
C SER A 375 15.43 12.10 16.22
N GLN A 376 16.10 12.64 17.25
CA GLN A 376 17.03 13.75 17.11
C GLN A 376 18.26 13.51 17.97
N SER A 377 19.44 13.61 17.36
CA SER A 377 20.70 13.59 18.08
C SER A 377 21.05 14.99 18.59
N ASN A 378 21.25 15.09 19.91
CA ASN A 378 21.78 16.30 20.57
C ASN A 378 23.18 16.01 21.15
N GLY A 379 24.20 15.96 20.28
CA GLY A 379 25.54 15.56 20.66
C GLY A 379 25.73 14.06 20.82
N SER A 380 25.92 13.53 22.02
CA SER A 380 26.15 12.11 22.28
C SER A 380 24.90 11.30 22.60
N ALA A 381 23.76 11.94 22.83
CA ALA A 381 22.49 11.27 23.11
C ALA A 381 21.50 11.46 21.97
N GLU A 382 20.82 10.41 21.62
CA GLU A 382 19.72 10.42 20.65
C GLU A 382 18.40 10.29 21.40
N GLU A 383 17.45 11.20 21.13
CA GLU A 383 16.14 11.20 21.77
C GLU A 383 15.08 10.77 20.78
N ILE A 384 14.30 9.75 21.16
CA ILE A 384 13.20 9.22 20.37
C ILE A 384 11.87 9.58 21.02
N SER A 385 10.93 10.04 20.23
CA SER A 385 9.60 10.41 20.71
C SER A 385 8.52 10.20 19.66
N SER A 386 7.35 9.70 20.10
CA SER A 386 6.16 9.57 19.25
C SER A 386 5.68 10.94 18.74
N ARG A 387 5.15 10.97 17.51
CA ARG A 387 4.57 12.14 16.84
C ARG A 387 3.12 11.93 16.40
N ASN A 388 2.40 11.09 17.09
CA ASN A 388 1.03 10.72 16.75
C ASN A 388 -0.04 11.70 17.22
N PHE A 389 0.33 12.79 17.90
CA PHE A 389 -0.64 13.77 18.40
C PHE A 389 -1.38 14.48 17.25
N ASN A 390 -2.71 14.46 17.28
CA ASN A 390 -3.60 14.94 16.22
C ASN A 390 -3.51 14.19 14.87
N TYR A 391 -2.81 13.08 14.86
CA TYR A 391 -2.75 12.16 13.74
C TYR A 391 -3.57 10.92 14.07
N VAL A 392 -4.55 10.60 13.26
CA VAL A 392 -5.48 9.50 13.53
C VAL A 392 -5.50 8.56 12.34
N THR A 393 -4.76 7.47 12.46
CA THR A 393 -4.87 6.31 11.56
C THR A 393 -4.92 5.07 12.42
N SER A 394 -5.81 4.14 12.06
CA SER A 394 -5.93 2.86 12.71
C SER A 394 -6.46 1.83 11.74
N GLN A 395 -5.88 0.65 11.75
CA GLN A 395 -6.42 -0.49 11.04
C GLN A 395 -7.27 -1.30 12.00
N PHE A 396 -8.58 -1.36 11.73
CA PHE A 396 -9.50 -2.13 12.55
C PHE A 396 -9.75 -3.52 11.95
N TYR A 397 -9.57 -4.56 12.75
CA TYR A 397 -9.95 -5.91 12.39
C TYR A 397 -11.43 -6.20 12.63
N THR A 398 -12.00 -5.58 13.67
CA THR A 398 -13.38 -5.79 14.06
C THR A 398 -14.02 -4.50 14.52
N ILE A 399 -15.29 -4.33 14.18
CA ILE A 399 -16.09 -3.20 14.63
C ILE A 399 -17.38 -3.74 15.24
N GLY A 400 -17.66 -3.34 16.46
CA GLY A 400 -18.95 -3.54 17.14
C GLY A 400 -19.70 -2.22 17.20
N VAL A 401 -20.97 -2.23 16.82
CA VAL A 401 -21.86 -1.07 16.91
C VAL A 401 -22.98 -1.38 17.87
N ALA A 402 -23.19 -0.52 18.86
CA ALA A 402 -24.32 -0.63 19.77
C ALA A 402 -25.10 0.69 19.77
N PRO A 403 -26.41 0.66 19.53
CA PRO A 403 -27.27 1.81 19.73
C PRO A 403 -27.15 2.34 21.14
N SER A 404 -27.15 3.65 21.33
CA SER A 404 -26.94 4.29 22.64
C SER A 404 -27.90 3.81 23.72
N GLU A 405 -29.14 3.51 23.36
CA GLU A 405 -30.15 3.01 24.30
C GLU A 405 -29.80 1.60 24.81
N MET A 406 -29.34 0.71 23.92
CA MET A 406 -28.90 -0.62 24.29
C MET A 406 -27.67 -0.58 25.21
N PHE A 407 -26.75 0.33 24.96
CA PHE A 407 -25.56 0.52 25.79
C PHE A 407 -25.89 1.00 27.21
N LYS A 408 -26.85 1.90 27.34
CA LYS A 408 -27.34 2.35 28.65
C LYS A 408 -27.91 1.21 29.48
N ASP A 409 -28.77 0.42 28.87
CA ASP A 409 -29.42 -0.72 29.55
C ASP A 409 -28.44 -1.82 29.89
N LEU A 410 -27.54 -2.16 28.98
CA LEU A 410 -26.54 -3.20 29.18
C LEU A 410 -25.56 -2.85 30.31
N ASN A 411 -25.11 -1.59 30.35
CA ASN A 411 -24.18 -1.15 31.38
C ASN A 411 -24.83 -1.09 32.75
N LYS A 412 -26.09 -0.69 32.84
CA LYS A 412 -26.87 -0.73 34.07
C LYS A 412 -27.07 -2.16 34.57
N GLN A 413 -27.27 -3.11 33.67
CA GLN A 413 -27.41 -4.54 34.01
C GLN A 413 -26.09 -5.16 34.49
N ILE A 414 -24.95 -4.81 33.83
CA ILE A 414 -23.64 -5.42 34.16
C ILE A 414 -23.04 -4.77 35.40
N THR A 415 -23.09 -3.46 35.54
CA THR A 415 -22.37 -2.76 36.61
C THR A 415 -23.23 -2.37 37.80
N GLY A 416 -24.54 -2.42 37.67
CA GLY A 416 -25.49 -1.93 38.68
C GLY A 416 -25.36 -0.41 38.93
N ARG A 417 -24.56 0.30 38.13
CA ARG A 417 -24.29 1.73 38.27
C ARG A 417 -25.04 2.52 37.20
N ASP A 418 -25.66 3.60 37.65
CA ASP A 418 -26.26 4.57 36.74
C ASP A 418 -25.14 5.43 36.14
N LEU A 419 -24.92 5.33 34.86
CA LEU A 419 -23.92 6.13 34.13
C LEU A 419 -24.20 7.62 34.12
N SER A 420 -25.40 8.03 34.52
CA SER A 420 -25.74 9.46 34.66
C SER A 420 -24.85 10.19 35.67
N SER A 421 -24.16 9.45 36.56
CA SER A 421 -23.26 9.98 37.57
C SER A 421 -21.76 9.96 37.18
N TRP A 422 -21.40 9.49 36.01
CA TRP A 422 -20.00 9.50 35.53
C TRP A 422 -19.60 10.93 35.17
N THR A 423 -18.65 11.44 35.97
CA THR A 423 -18.11 12.78 35.79
C THR A 423 -17.41 12.94 34.44
N THR A 424 -17.37 14.13 33.98
CA THR A 424 -16.82 14.83 32.83
C THR A 424 -15.87 14.11 31.87
N ARG A 425 -15.20 13.05 32.25
CA ARG A 425 -14.40 12.21 31.33
C ARG A 425 -15.24 11.22 30.53
N ASN A 426 -16.41 10.89 30.97
CA ASN A 426 -17.23 9.82 30.43
C ASN A 426 -18.67 10.29 30.23
N LYS A 427 -18.87 11.49 29.75
CA LYS A 427 -20.19 11.93 29.28
C LYS A 427 -20.56 11.19 27.97
N VAL A 428 -20.52 9.90 28.05
CA VAL A 428 -21.19 9.05 27.11
C VAL A 428 -22.64 9.19 27.47
N VAL A 429 -23.39 10.20 27.08
CA VAL A 429 -24.74 9.83 27.19
C VAL A 429 -25.87 10.75 26.81
N ALA A 430 -25.91 11.96 26.95
CA ALA A 430 -27.12 12.68 26.56
C ALA A 430 -27.07 13.05 25.08
N GLY A 431 -27.67 12.22 24.25
CA GLY A 431 -27.96 12.53 22.85
C GLY A 431 -27.01 11.92 21.83
N MET A 432 -26.34 10.81 22.16
CA MET A 432 -25.66 9.96 21.20
C MET A 432 -26.64 9.04 20.49
N THR A 433 -26.46 8.86 19.20
CA THR A 433 -27.25 7.90 18.44
C THR A 433 -26.64 6.51 18.48
N ASP A 434 -25.32 6.40 18.40
CA ASP A 434 -24.62 5.11 18.35
C ASP A 434 -23.29 5.15 19.11
N VAL A 435 -22.82 3.97 19.51
CA VAL A 435 -21.52 3.71 20.14
C VAL A 435 -20.76 2.73 19.26
N PHE A 436 -19.54 3.07 18.94
CA PHE A 436 -18.63 2.25 18.16
C PHE A 436 -17.50 1.75 19.04
N LEU A 437 -17.23 0.45 19.00
CA LEU A 437 -16.05 -0.19 19.56
C LEU A 437 -15.32 -0.89 18.43
N ALA A 438 -14.03 -0.62 18.30
CA ALA A 438 -13.23 -1.22 17.26
C ALA A 438 -11.93 -1.75 17.84
N GLY A 439 -11.61 -3.00 17.57
CA GLY A 439 -10.32 -3.62 17.88
C GLY A 439 -9.33 -3.28 16.78
N ALA A 440 -8.31 -2.49 17.10
CA ALA A 440 -7.22 -2.17 16.20
C ALA A 440 -6.10 -3.21 16.32
N GLN A 441 -5.44 -3.48 15.20
CA GLN A 441 -4.22 -4.26 15.23
C GLN A 441 -3.17 -3.50 16.05
N ASP A 442 -2.49 -4.19 16.96
CA ASP A 442 -1.36 -3.73 17.79
C ASP A 442 -1.60 -2.47 18.63
N ASN A 443 -2.73 -1.78 18.43
CA ASN A 443 -3.07 -0.51 19.07
C ASN A 443 -4.29 -0.59 20.00
N GLY A 444 -4.66 -1.81 20.43
CA GLY A 444 -5.72 -2.06 21.40
C GLY A 444 -7.14 -1.78 20.88
N THR A 445 -8.05 -1.45 21.81
CA THR A 445 -9.45 -1.20 21.47
C THR A 445 -9.75 0.27 21.47
N GLN A 446 -10.31 0.76 20.39
CA GLN A 446 -10.73 2.15 20.20
C GLN A 446 -12.23 2.29 20.47
N PHE A 447 -12.60 3.40 21.07
CA PHE A 447 -13.97 3.73 21.42
C PHE A 447 -14.35 5.09 20.88
N GLN A 448 -15.45 5.17 20.15
CA GLN A 448 -15.94 6.43 19.62
C GLN A 448 -17.44 6.60 19.84
N THR A 449 -17.81 7.83 20.05
CA THR A 449 -19.19 8.30 20.11
C THR A 449 -19.47 9.28 18.96
N ASP A 450 -20.67 9.28 18.45
CA ASP A 450 -21.08 10.03 17.25
C ASP A 450 -20.91 11.56 17.31
N ARG A 451 -20.72 12.12 18.51
CA ARG A 451 -20.70 13.58 18.70
C ARG A 451 -19.32 14.22 18.79
N GLU A 452 -18.27 13.48 19.03
CA GLU A 452 -17.00 14.12 19.36
C GLU A 452 -15.95 14.03 18.25
N ASN A 453 -16.22 13.32 17.17
CA ASN A 453 -15.26 13.10 16.07
C ASN A 453 -13.84 12.75 16.57
N LYS A 454 -13.74 12.14 17.74
CA LYS A 454 -12.47 11.74 18.36
C LYS A 454 -12.53 10.29 18.74
N ILE A 455 -11.58 9.53 18.21
CA ILE A 455 -11.27 8.19 18.68
C ILE A 455 -10.44 8.35 19.97
N THR A 456 -10.86 7.72 21.04
CA THR A 456 -10.16 7.71 22.32
C THR A 456 -9.69 6.31 22.68
#